data_f0e7b6ed59adac4c39879c9e7b65612d
#
_entry.id   f0e7b6ed59adac4c39879c9e7b65612d
#
_cell.length_a   1.000
_cell.length_b   1.000
_cell.length_c   1.000
_cell.angle_alpha   90.00
_cell.angle_beta   90.00
_cell.angle_gamma   90.00
#
_symmetry.space_group_name_H-M   'P 1'
#
loop_
_entity.id
_entity.type
_entity.pdbx_description
1 polymer ?
#
loop_
_entity_poly.entity_id
_entity_poly.type
_entity_poly.pdbx_seq_one_letter_code
_entity_poly.pdbx_strand_id
1 'polypeptide(L)'
;MAKHAFLSASASHRWINCPPSAKLCEGIKDESSHYAQEGTDCHELCAYLVEMALGRDVEDPTENLTYYSGEMQNCAEEYRDYVLEQFERSKKFCSDPMVFIEQRLDFSRWVENGFGTGDCVIIADEVLHIIDYKHGLGAVSYTHLTL
;
A
#
# COMPACT_ATOMS: atom_id res chain seq x y z
N MET A 1 9.34 -4.09 -17.05
CA MET A 1 8.72 -2.81 -16.66
C MET A 1 9.50 -2.26 -15.47
N ALA A 2 9.66 -0.94 -15.32
CA ALA A 2 10.29 -0.34 -14.14
C ALA A 2 9.48 -0.70 -12.89
N LYS A 3 10.16 -1.19 -11.85
CA LYS A 3 9.53 -1.60 -10.59
C LYS A 3 9.04 -0.37 -9.80
N HIS A 4 9.68 0.78 -9.97
CA HIS A 4 9.35 2.05 -9.32
C HIS A 4 9.35 3.18 -10.35
N ALA A 5 8.49 4.18 -10.11
CA ALA A 5 8.50 5.41 -10.88
C ALA A 5 9.77 6.22 -10.56
N PHE A 6 10.27 6.98 -11.55
CA PHE A 6 11.40 7.90 -11.35
C PHE A 6 11.13 8.90 -10.22
N LEU A 7 9.93 9.46 -10.19
CA LEU A 7 9.42 10.28 -9.08
C LEU A 7 8.36 9.47 -8.32
N SER A 8 8.79 8.44 -7.59
CA SER A 8 7.88 7.59 -6.84
C SER A 8 7.25 8.32 -5.66
N ALA A 9 6.02 7.95 -5.30
CA ALA A 9 5.31 8.50 -4.14
C ALA A 9 6.08 8.24 -2.84
N SER A 10 6.64 7.04 -2.67
CA SER A 10 7.44 6.67 -1.49
C SER A 10 8.73 7.49 -1.32
N ALA A 11 9.30 8.01 -2.43
CA ALA A 11 10.48 8.88 -2.40
C ALA A 11 10.14 10.37 -2.44
N SER A 12 8.86 10.74 -2.38
CA SER A 12 8.38 12.13 -2.56
C SER A 12 9.03 13.12 -1.59
N HIS A 13 9.17 12.75 -0.33
CA HIS A 13 9.85 13.59 0.66
C HIS A 13 11.27 13.97 0.21
N ARG A 14 12.01 13.04 -0.40
CA ARG A 14 13.37 13.28 -0.88
C ARG A 14 13.38 14.22 -2.09
N TRP A 15 12.63 13.90 -3.16
CA TRP A 15 12.71 14.67 -4.40
C TRP A 15 11.93 15.99 -4.34
N ILE A 16 10.95 16.16 -3.45
CA ILE A 16 10.31 17.46 -3.19
C ILE A 16 11.30 18.41 -2.52
N ASN A 17 12.07 17.93 -1.52
CA ASN A 17 13.01 18.77 -0.80
C ASN A 17 14.36 18.95 -1.54
N CYS A 18 14.74 17.99 -2.38
CA CYS A 18 15.96 18.03 -3.18
C CYS A 18 15.67 17.47 -4.60
N PRO A 19 15.10 18.27 -5.52
CA PRO A 19 14.76 17.81 -6.87
C PRO A 19 15.90 17.10 -7.62
N PRO A 20 17.16 17.54 -7.55
CA PRO A 20 18.26 16.84 -8.19
C PRO A 20 18.49 15.41 -7.69
N SER A 21 18.02 15.07 -6.48
CA SER A 21 18.22 13.74 -5.89
C SER A 21 17.61 12.61 -6.72
N ALA A 22 16.53 12.88 -7.42
CA ALA A 22 15.90 11.88 -8.30
C ALA A 22 16.88 11.42 -9.39
N LYS A 23 17.55 12.39 -10.04
CA LYS A 23 18.53 12.11 -11.09
C LYS A 23 19.85 11.55 -10.53
N LEU A 24 20.28 12.01 -9.38
CA LEU A 24 21.50 11.51 -8.73
C LEU A 24 21.38 10.04 -8.29
N CYS A 25 20.16 9.61 -7.96
CA CYS A 25 19.88 8.23 -7.59
C CYS A 25 19.54 7.33 -8.78
N GLU A 26 19.44 7.89 -10.00
CA GLU A 26 19.20 7.12 -11.21
C GLU A 26 20.37 6.15 -11.46
N GLY A 27 20.05 4.87 -11.59
CA GLY A 27 21.06 3.82 -11.81
C GLY A 27 21.75 3.30 -10.55
N ILE A 28 21.46 3.82 -9.37
CA ILE A 28 21.84 3.18 -8.12
C ILE A 28 20.99 1.93 -7.97
N LYS A 29 21.62 0.76 -7.90
CA LYS A 29 20.92 -0.50 -7.66
C LYS A 29 20.30 -0.45 -6.27
N ASP A 30 19.01 -0.67 -6.20
CA ASP A 30 18.29 -0.88 -4.96
C ASP A 30 18.72 -2.25 -4.41
N GLU A 31 19.59 -2.25 -3.39
CA GLU A 31 19.91 -3.47 -2.67
C GLU A 31 18.76 -3.71 -1.71
N SER A 32 17.92 -4.70 -2.01
CA SER A 32 16.84 -5.09 -1.11
C SER A 32 17.45 -5.56 0.21
N SER A 33 17.21 -4.78 1.26
CA SER A 33 17.60 -5.20 2.60
C SER A 33 16.64 -6.30 3.09
N HIS A 34 17.08 -7.09 4.05
CA HIS A 34 16.26 -8.04 4.80
C HIS A 34 14.93 -7.38 5.27
N TYR A 35 14.98 -6.16 5.80
CA TYR A 35 13.79 -5.40 6.20
C TYR A 35 12.85 -5.06 5.04
N ALA A 36 13.39 -4.80 3.86
CA ALA A 36 12.57 -4.52 2.68
C ALA A 36 11.83 -5.79 2.20
N GLN A 37 12.48 -6.95 2.29
CA GLN A 37 11.84 -8.23 1.96
C GLN A 37 10.77 -8.59 2.99
N GLU A 38 11.07 -8.44 4.28
CA GLU A 38 10.10 -8.66 5.35
C GLU A 38 8.86 -7.75 5.19
N GLY A 39 9.07 -6.47 4.84
CA GLY A 39 7.98 -5.56 4.51
C GLY A 39 7.15 -6.04 3.32
N THR A 40 7.80 -6.55 2.27
CA THR A 40 7.10 -7.10 1.09
C THR A 40 6.25 -8.30 1.46
N ASP A 41 6.80 -9.24 2.23
CA ASP A 41 6.09 -10.44 2.69
C ASP A 41 4.86 -10.04 3.55
N CYS A 42 5.02 -9.03 4.40
CA CYS A 42 3.92 -8.54 5.24
C CYS A 42 2.81 -7.88 4.42
N HIS A 43 3.13 -7.07 3.40
CA HIS A 43 2.13 -6.49 2.49
C HIS A 43 1.37 -7.58 1.72
N GLU A 44 2.05 -8.63 1.26
CA GLU A 44 1.42 -9.76 0.57
C GLU A 44 0.43 -10.49 1.49
N LEU A 45 0.81 -10.72 2.74
CA LEU A 45 -0.07 -11.32 3.74
C LEU A 45 -1.26 -10.43 4.08
N CYS A 46 -1.04 -9.12 4.25
CA CYS A 46 -2.10 -8.13 4.48
C CYS A 46 -3.12 -8.12 3.35
N ALA A 47 -2.65 -8.06 2.09
CA ALA A 47 -3.49 -8.08 0.91
C ALA A 47 -4.34 -9.36 0.86
N TYR A 48 -3.71 -10.53 1.05
CA TYR A 48 -4.38 -11.82 1.09
C TYR A 48 -5.52 -11.86 2.12
N LEU A 49 -5.23 -11.47 3.37
CA LEU A 49 -6.23 -11.53 4.44
C LEU A 49 -7.41 -10.59 4.19
N VAL A 50 -7.18 -9.40 3.64
CA VAL A 50 -8.26 -8.47 3.29
C VAL A 50 -9.09 -9.01 2.13
N GLU A 51 -8.45 -9.48 1.06
CA GLU A 51 -9.13 -10.04 -0.12
C GLU A 51 -10.00 -11.23 0.26
N MET A 52 -9.46 -12.16 1.07
CA MET A 52 -10.19 -13.31 1.57
C MET A 52 -11.41 -12.88 2.42
N ALA A 53 -11.24 -11.90 3.30
CA ALA A 53 -12.33 -11.39 4.14
C ALA A 53 -13.42 -10.66 3.33
N LEU A 54 -13.08 -10.10 2.17
CA LEU A 54 -14.03 -9.53 1.21
C LEU A 54 -14.73 -10.60 0.34
N GLY A 55 -14.43 -11.89 0.56
CA GLY A 55 -15.01 -13.01 -0.17
C GLY A 55 -14.44 -13.22 -1.58
N ARG A 56 -13.25 -12.68 -1.83
CA ARG A 56 -12.54 -12.89 -3.10
C ARG A 56 -11.76 -14.21 -3.06
N ASP A 57 -11.67 -14.87 -4.21
CA ASP A 57 -10.91 -16.13 -4.36
C ASP A 57 -9.44 -15.77 -4.64
N VAL A 58 -8.58 -16.00 -3.66
CA VAL A 58 -7.16 -15.67 -3.68
C VAL A 58 -6.34 -16.81 -3.14
N GLU A 59 -5.14 -16.99 -3.69
CA GLU A 59 -4.21 -18.03 -3.27
C GLU A 59 -3.50 -17.63 -1.98
N ASP A 60 -3.36 -18.59 -1.05
CA ASP A 60 -2.66 -18.39 0.23
C ASP A 60 -1.15 -18.24 -0.01
N PRO A 61 -0.54 -17.08 0.31
CA PRO A 61 0.87 -16.83 0.07
C PRO A 61 1.79 -17.41 1.16
N THR A 62 1.26 -17.89 2.28
CA THR A 62 2.05 -18.18 3.50
C THR A 62 3.21 -19.15 3.29
N GLU A 63 3.06 -20.14 2.39
CA GLU A 63 4.13 -21.10 2.06
C GLU A 63 5.29 -20.45 1.28
N ASN A 64 5.07 -19.30 0.65
CA ASN A 64 6.05 -18.60 -0.19
C ASN A 64 6.71 -17.43 0.53
N LEU A 65 6.19 -17.00 1.69
CA LEU A 65 6.75 -15.90 2.45
C LEU A 65 8.04 -16.31 3.16
N THR A 66 9.11 -15.55 2.94
CA THR A 66 10.44 -15.82 3.52
C THR A 66 10.48 -15.54 5.02
N TYR A 67 9.77 -14.49 5.46
CA TYR A 67 9.80 -13.97 6.83
C TYR A 67 8.49 -14.16 7.59
N TYR A 68 7.65 -15.12 7.16
CA TYR A 68 6.40 -15.41 7.86
C TYR A 68 6.64 -15.71 9.34
N SER A 69 5.89 -15.04 10.21
CA SER A 69 5.94 -15.24 11.65
C SER A 69 4.57 -15.01 12.29
N GLY A 70 4.40 -15.50 13.52
CA GLY A 70 3.17 -15.24 14.28
C GLY A 70 2.94 -13.76 14.58
N GLU A 71 4.01 -12.97 14.72
CA GLU A 71 3.91 -11.51 14.89
C GLU A 71 3.41 -10.85 13.59
N MET A 72 3.97 -11.23 12.43
CA MET A 72 3.52 -10.76 11.12
C MET A 72 2.05 -11.10 10.89
N GLN A 73 1.62 -12.31 11.24
CA GLN A 73 0.23 -12.75 11.15
C GLN A 73 -0.69 -11.85 11.99
N ASN A 74 -0.35 -11.59 13.24
CA ASN A 74 -1.15 -10.74 14.12
C ASN A 74 -1.26 -9.31 13.57
N CYS A 75 -0.15 -8.73 13.10
CA CYS A 75 -0.15 -7.40 12.49
C CYS A 75 -1.01 -7.33 11.22
N ALA A 76 -0.95 -8.35 10.37
CA ALA A 76 -1.75 -8.43 9.17
C ALA A 76 -3.26 -8.61 9.48
N GLU A 77 -3.60 -9.33 10.53
CA GLU A 77 -4.97 -9.46 11.01
C GLU A 77 -5.52 -8.14 11.56
N GLU A 78 -4.73 -7.38 12.33
CA GLU A 78 -5.11 -6.04 12.80
C GLU A 78 -5.33 -5.08 11.62
N TYR A 79 -4.47 -5.12 10.61
CA TYR A 79 -4.65 -4.34 9.38
C TYR A 79 -5.94 -4.70 8.66
N ARG A 80 -6.20 -6.01 8.44
CA ARG A 80 -7.44 -6.52 7.84
C ARG A 80 -8.66 -5.97 8.58
N ASP A 81 -8.68 -6.09 9.90
CA ASP A 81 -9.81 -5.68 10.73
C ASP A 81 -10.04 -4.17 10.63
N TYR A 82 -8.97 -3.38 10.61
CA TYR A 82 -9.07 -1.94 10.38
C TYR A 82 -9.65 -1.60 8.99
N VAL A 83 -9.15 -2.24 7.93
CA VAL A 83 -9.68 -2.03 6.56
C VAL A 83 -11.17 -2.36 6.49
N LEU A 84 -11.57 -3.51 7.05
CA LEU A 84 -12.97 -3.92 7.09
C LEU A 84 -13.84 -2.94 7.88
N GLU A 85 -13.34 -2.42 8.99
CA GLU A 85 -14.06 -1.39 9.75
C GLU A 85 -14.28 -0.13 8.91
N GLN A 86 -13.27 0.36 8.19
CA GLN A 86 -13.42 1.53 7.32
C GLN A 86 -14.39 1.26 6.17
N PHE A 87 -14.34 0.06 5.59
CA PHE A 87 -15.26 -0.35 4.54
C PHE A 87 -16.72 -0.42 5.04
N GLU A 88 -16.96 -1.01 6.21
CA GLU A 88 -18.29 -1.03 6.83
C GLU A 88 -18.79 0.37 7.23
N ARG A 89 -17.89 1.25 7.66
CA ARG A 89 -18.24 2.67 7.89
C ARG A 89 -18.68 3.35 6.61
N SER A 90 -18.00 3.09 5.50
CA SER A 90 -18.31 3.65 4.20
C SER A 90 -19.71 3.25 3.71
N LYS A 91 -20.17 2.03 3.99
CA LYS A 91 -21.52 1.55 3.67
C LYS A 91 -22.65 2.31 4.37
N LYS A 92 -22.35 3.09 5.42
CA LYS A 92 -23.36 3.87 6.13
C LYS A 92 -23.81 5.10 5.37
N PHE A 93 -22.99 5.61 4.44
CA PHE A 93 -23.28 6.81 3.67
C PHE A 93 -23.16 6.63 2.16
N CYS A 94 -22.55 5.53 1.70
CA CYS A 94 -22.43 5.17 0.30
C CYS A 94 -23.09 3.80 0.08
N SER A 95 -23.98 3.70 -0.91
CA SER A 95 -24.69 2.44 -1.19
C SER A 95 -23.83 1.39 -1.87
N ASP A 96 -22.77 1.82 -2.56
CA ASP A 96 -21.90 0.95 -3.35
C ASP A 96 -20.41 1.40 -3.22
N PRO A 97 -19.82 1.30 -2.02
CA PRO A 97 -18.43 1.66 -1.84
C PRO A 97 -17.52 0.65 -2.55
N MET A 98 -16.55 1.16 -3.30
CA MET A 98 -15.55 0.35 -3.98
C MET A 98 -14.30 0.20 -3.12
N VAL A 99 -13.74 -1.01 -3.05
CA VAL A 99 -12.48 -1.29 -2.36
C VAL A 99 -11.49 -1.96 -3.30
N PHE A 100 -10.28 -1.41 -3.35
CA PHE A 100 -9.17 -1.87 -4.16
C PHE A 100 -7.99 -2.17 -3.25
N ILE A 101 -7.38 -3.34 -3.43
CA ILE A 101 -6.21 -3.79 -2.68
C ILE A 101 -5.03 -3.87 -3.64
N GLU A 102 -3.84 -3.44 -3.20
CA GLU A 102 -2.60 -3.38 -4.00
C GLU A 102 -2.83 -2.69 -5.36
N GLN A 103 -3.63 -1.63 -5.32
CA GLN A 103 -4.07 -0.96 -6.53
C GLN A 103 -2.96 -0.11 -7.13
N ARG A 104 -2.59 -0.40 -8.39
CA ARG A 104 -1.73 0.49 -9.16
C ARG A 104 -2.45 1.79 -9.47
N LEU A 105 -1.87 2.88 -9.01
CA LEU A 105 -2.35 4.25 -9.22
C LEU A 105 -1.47 4.93 -10.28
N ASP A 106 -2.09 5.40 -11.36
CA ASP A 106 -1.41 6.15 -12.42
C ASP A 106 -1.71 7.65 -12.23
N PHE A 107 -0.67 8.42 -11.95
CA PHE A 107 -0.73 9.86 -11.86
C PHE A 107 0.22 10.55 -12.88
N SER A 108 0.49 9.87 -13.99
CA SER A 108 1.35 10.37 -15.09
C SER A 108 0.83 11.67 -15.71
N ARG A 109 -0.46 11.97 -15.54
CA ARG A 109 -1.05 13.26 -15.95
C ARG A 109 -0.43 14.45 -15.21
N TRP A 110 0.02 14.26 -13.98
CA TRP A 110 0.56 15.33 -13.13
C TRP A 110 2.07 15.24 -12.94
N VAL A 111 2.60 14.04 -12.97
CA VAL A 111 4.02 13.74 -12.78
C VAL A 111 4.46 12.79 -13.89
N GLU A 112 5.38 13.23 -14.74
CA GLU A 112 5.86 12.43 -15.87
C GLU A 112 6.27 11.02 -15.44
N ASN A 113 5.67 10.01 -16.08
CA ASN A 113 5.83 8.59 -15.71
C ASN A 113 5.52 8.28 -14.23
N GLY A 114 4.68 9.11 -13.59
CA GLY A 114 4.31 8.95 -12.21
C GLY A 114 3.32 7.80 -12.01
N PHE A 115 3.67 6.86 -11.15
CA PHE A 115 2.78 5.79 -10.69
C PHE A 115 3.19 5.34 -9.28
N GLY A 116 2.29 4.67 -8.61
CA GLY A 116 2.53 4.03 -7.32
C GLY A 116 1.56 2.87 -7.10
N THR A 117 1.68 2.21 -5.97
CA THR A 117 0.71 1.22 -5.51
C THR A 117 0.11 1.73 -4.21
N GLY A 118 -1.20 1.65 -4.07
CA GLY A 118 -1.89 1.92 -2.82
C GLY A 118 -2.30 0.59 -2.20
N ASP A 119 -1.91 0.35 -0.95
CA ASP A 119 -2.14 -0.91 -0.25
C ASP A 119 -3.65 -1.19 -0.12
N CYS A 120 -4.41 -0.17 0.30
CA CYS A 120 -5.87 -0.21 0.23
C CYS A 120 -6.44 1.16 -0.14
N VAL A 121 -7.36 1.17 -1.10
CA VAL A 121 -8.08 2.36 -1.54
C VAL A 121 -9.57 2.09 -1.47
N ILE A 122 -10.31 2.89 -0.68
CA ILE A 122 -11.77 2.81 -0.59
C ILE A 122 -12.35 4.09 -1.18
N ILE A 123 -13.23 3.96 -2.17
CA ILE A 123 -13.96 5.05 -2.79
C ILE A 123 -15.43 4.93 -2.39
N ALA A 124 -15.95 5.94 -1.71
CA ALA A 124 -17.31 5.96 -1.21
C ALA A 124 -17.90 7.37 -1.37
N ASP A 125 -18.72 7.55 -2.41
CA ASP A 125 -19.28 8.85 -2.82
C ASP A 125 -18.17 9.92 -2.98
N GLU A 126 -18.19 10.97 -2.16
CA GLU A 126 -17.21 12.06 -2.19
C GLU A 126 -15.99 11.82 -1.28
N VAL A 127 -15.84 10.62 -0.73
CA VAL A 127 -14.76 10.27 0.20
C VAL A 127 -13.81 9.27 -0.44
N LEU A 128 -12.52 9.59 -0.40
CA LEU A 128 -11.43 8.72 -0.77
C LEU A 128 -10.62 8.38 0.48
N HIS A 129 -10.62 7.10 0.87
CA HIS A 129 -9.73 6.58 1.91
C HIS A 129 -8.53 5.91 1.24
N ILE A 130 -7.34 6.34 1.62
CA ILE A 130 -6.08 5.68 1.26
C ILE A 130 -5.48 5.17 2.55
N ILE A 131 -5.34 3.86 2.67
CA ILE A 131 -4.79 3.18 3.83
C ILE A 131 -3.48 2.54 3.38
N ASP A 132 -2.38 2.99 3.98
CA ASP A 132 -1.03 2.55 3.68
C ASP A 132 -0.48 1.85 4.93
N TYR A 133 -0.08 0.60 4.77
CA TYR A 133 0.49 -0.21 5.84
C TYR A 133 2.00 0.00 5.95
N LYS A 134 2.48 0.14 7.16
CA LYS A 134 3.92 0.24 7.42
C LYS A 134 4.34 -0.82 8.41
N HIS A 135 5.16 -1.77 7.96
CA HIS A 135 5.74 -2.80 8.81
C HIS A 135 7.07 -2.33 9.41
N GLY A 136 7.31 -2.69 10.67
CA GLY A 136 8.56 -2.41 11.38
C GLY A 136 8.48 -1.25 12.38
N LEU A 137 9.65 -0.81 12.86
CA LEU A 137 9.80 0.24 13.88
C LEU A 137 9.64 1.64 13.27
N GLY A 138 8.45 2.01 12.86
CA GLY A 138 8.18 3.31 12.25
C GLY A 138 6.89 3.96 12.75
N ALA A 139 6.77 5.28 12.53
CA ALA A 139 5.53 5.99 12.79
C ALA A 139 4.51 5.69 11.67
N VAL A 140 3.31 5.32 12.04
CA VAL A 140 2.18 5.14 11.11
C VAL A 140 1.56 6.50 10.83
N SER A 141 1.44 6.89 9.56
CA SER A 141 0.71 8.09 9.16
C SER A 141 -0.54 7.70 8.36
N TYR A 142 -1.66 8.29 8.74
CA TYR A 142 -2.94 8.14 8.03
C TYR A 142 -3.27 9.44 7.31
N THR A 143 -3.66 9.34 6.04
CA THR A 143 -4.11 10.50 5.27
C THR A 143 -5.54 10.28 4.81
N HIS A 144 -6.42 11.22 5.15
CA HIS A 144 -7.79 11.30 4.64
C HIS A 144 -7.88 12.46 3.67
N LEU A 145 -8.42 12.21 2.48
CA LEU A 145 -8.76 13.24 1.52
C LEU A 145 -10.28 13.25 1.31
N THR A 146 -10.91 14.41 1.56
CA THR A 146 -12.28 14.68 1.12
C THR A 146 -12.19 15.36 -0.24
N LEU A 147 -12.89 14.86 -1.22
CA LEU A 147 -12.93 15.37 -2.60
C LEU A 147 -13.97 16.47 -2.74
#